data_346df63a05d54831a023955d30845143
#
_entry.id   346df63a05d54831a023955d30845143
#
_cell.length_a   1.000
_cell.length_b   1.000
_cell.length_c   1.000
_cell.angle_alpha   90.00
_cell.angle_beta   90.00
_cell.angle_gamma   90.00
#
_symmetry.space_group_name_H-M   'P 1'
#
loop_
_entity.id
_entity.type
_entity.pdbx_description
1 polymer ?
#
loop_
_entity_poly.entity_id
_entity_poly.type
_entity_poly.pdbx_seq_one_letter_code
_entity_poly.pdbx_strand_id
1 'polypeptide(L)'
;MALLGDIVIYIIMAFVVIGAVAAIRDDERGMGKEFLEGLHSIGPIFIPVAGIMASIPYLSRFIEWAIGPIFGLIGASPAMAGTTIIAVDMGGYQLAQATAGDTANWIMAAIVGYMAGATIVFSIPVGLAMLDRRDHKYMALGIMSGILTVPIGVLITTSILSITGANVRDEVSTTADSTFSMSALGFGTILTNLIPLVIIVVAIALGLYFYADAMIKGFMGFGKIMDTGIKLVLAFSIVEYFTGFFSTVLGGWGFDPIIADAQDQFRALEIAGYIGIVLAGAFPMVYAIRTYLARPLSVVGRRVGMSVEGSAGVLAAAANILALYHLVRTIPPKDKVLCIAFAVCSAFLLGDHLAFTANFQPNMILPLMLGKLGAGLIAMVVAAWIAVPKALELERQDREQGVIGVDEYLAVGGLGAGQQESVEELAVGEQKGTDNPDSDPQRSGR
;
A
#
# COMPACT_ATOMS: atom_id res chain seq x y z
N MET A 1 22.33 -8.66 -7.37
CA MET A 1 21.16 -7.85 -6.93
C MET A 1 21.39 -6.36 -7.17
N ALA A 2 22.54 -5.79 -6.81
CA ALA A 2 22.83 -4.37 -7.04
C ALA A 2 22.58 -3.91 -8.48
N LEU A 3 23.21 -4.56 -9.47
CA LEU A 3 23.03 -4.21 -10.89
C LEU A 3 21.55 -4.15 -11.32
N LEU A 4 20.69 -5.04 -10.82
CA LEU A 4 19.27 -5.06 -11.17
C LEU A 4 18.51 -3.90 -10.49
N GLY A 5 18.86 -3.56 -9.26
CA GLY A 5 18.34 -2.38 -8.58
C GLY A 5 18.69 -1.10 -9.34
N ASP A 6 19.94 -0.95 -9.73
CA ASP A 6 20.42 0.19 -10.50
C ASP A 6 19.67 0.33 -11.84
N ILE A 7 19.49 -0.78 -12.57
CA ILE A 7 18.73 -0.78 -13.85
C ILE A 7 17.31 -0.25 -13.61
N VAL A 8 16.61 -0.70 -12.58
CA VAL A 8 15.24 -0.23 -12.28
C VAL A 8 15.25 1.27 -11.96
N ILE A 9 16.21 1.74 -11.18
CA ILE A 9 16.35 3.17 -10.87
C ILE A 9 16.61 3.98 -12.16
N TYR A 10 17.52 3.55 -13.05
CA TYR A 10 17.75 4.23 -14.32
C TYR A 10 16.51 4.26 -15.21
N ILE A 11 15.71 3.20 -15.23
CA ILE A 11 14.44 3.18 -15.96
C ILE A 11 13.48 4.23 -15.36
N ILE A 12 13.31 4.27 -14.03
CA ILE A 12 12.47 5.27 -13.36
C ILE A 12 12.97 6.69 -13.70
N MET A 13 14.28 6.95 -13.63
CA MET A 13 14.85 8.26 -13.96
C MET A 13 14.64 8.64 -15.43
N ALA A 14 14.69 7.70 -16.36
CA ALA A 14 14.31 7.94 -17.75
C ALA A 14 12.84 8.38 -17.86
N PHE A 15 11.95 7.74 -17.10
CA PHE A 15 10.54 8.13 -17.05
C PHE A 15 10.29 9.47 -16.34
N VAL A 16 11.14 9.93 -15.42
CA VAL A 16 11.11 11.31 -14.91
C VAL A 16 11.27 12.30 -16.07
N VAL A 17 12.28 12.08 -16.92
CA VAL A 17 12.53 12.98 -18.07
C VAL A 17 11.39 12.92 -19.08
N ILE A 18 10.93 11.72 -19.43
CA ILE A 18 9.80 11.52 -20.36
C ILE A 18 8.53 12.18 -19.81
N GLY A 19 8.22 11.97 -18.52
CA GLY A 19 7.07 12.55 -17.85
C GLY A 19 7.13 14.08 -17.79
N ALA A 20 8.30 14.64 -17.46
CA ALA A 20 8.49 16.09 -17.44
C ALA A 20 8.29 16.71 -18.84
N VAL A 21 8.86 16.10 -19.89
CA VAL A 21 8.67 16.56 -21.28
C VAL A 21 7.20 16.42 -21.71
N ALA A 22 6.51 15.36 -21.26
CA ALA A 22 5.08 15.19 -21.51
C ALA A 22 4.26 16.26 -20.79
N ALA A 23 4.59 16.61 -19.54
CA ALA A 23 3.91 17.64 -18.76
C ALA A 23 4.05 19.06 -19.36
N ILE A 24 5.19 19.36 -19.99
CA ILE A 24 5.36 20.64 -20.73
C ILE A 24 4.39 20.75 -21.92
N ARG A 25 3.98 19.61 -22.51
CA ARG A 25 3.07 19.56 -23.65
C ARG A 25 1.60 19.48 -23.23
N ASP A 26 1.32 18.66 -22.23
CA ASP A 26 -0.02 18.42 -21.67
C ASP A 26 0.14 17.91 -20.25
N ASP A 27 -0.21 18.73 -19.28
CA ASP A 27 -0.13 18.44 -17.85
C ASP A 27 -1.44 17.86 -17.27
N GLU A 28 -2.50 17.87 -18.06
CA GLU A 28 -3.81 17.34 -17.64
C GLU A 28 -4.00 15.86 -18.00
N ARG A 29 -3.19 15.30 -18.91
CA ARG A 29 -3.39 13.95 -19.46
C ARG A 29 -2.09 13.15 -19.58
N GLY A 30 -2.25 11.81 -19.61
CA GLY A 30 -1.19 10.88 -19.93
C GLY A 30 -0.01 10.94 -18.97
N MET A 31 1.21 10.73 -19.50
CA MET A 31 2.44 10.70 -18.71
C MET A 31 2.77 12.04 -18.04
N GLY A 32 2.31 13.18 -18.61
CA GLY A 32 2.54 14.50 -18.04
C GLY A 32 1.76 14.68 -16.74
N LYS A 33 0.49 14.31 -16.74
CA LYS A 33 -0.34 14.27 -15.53
C LYS A 33 0.28 13.36 -14.46
N GLU A 34 0.66 12.15 -14.83
CA GLU A 34 1.24 11.18 -13.90
C GLU A 34 2.57 11.66 -13.28
N PHE A 35 3.39 12.41 -14.03
CA PHE A 35 4.59 13.05 -13.50
C PHE A 35 4.25 14.05 -12.38
N LEU A 36 3.29 14.92 -12.61
CA LEU A 36 2.86 15.90 -11.61
C LEU A 36 2.17 15.24 -10.43
N GLU A 37 1.35 14.21 -10.64
CA GLU A 37 0.71 13.44 -9.56
C GLU A 37 1.75 12.78 -8.64
N GLY A 38 2.87 12.31 -9.21
CA GLY A 38 4.00 11.82 -8.41
C GLY A 38 4.53 12.86 -7.45
N LEU A 39 4.73 14.11 -7.90
CA LEU A 39 5.18 15.21 -7.05
C LEU A 39 4.08 15.69 -6.08
N HIS A 40 2.83 15.74 -6.52
CA HIS A 40 1.70 16.11 -5.66
C HIS A 40 1.47 15.10 -4.52
N SER A 41 1.94 13.87 -4.65
CA SER A 41 1.83 12.84 -3.61
C SER A 41 2.66 13.13 -2.35
N ILE A 42 3.63 14.06 -2.40
CA ILE A 42 4.47 14.44 -1.24
C ILE A 42 3.62 14.84 -0.04
N GLY A 43 2.62 15.70 -0.20
CA GLY A 43 1.75 16.14 0.88
C GLY A 43 0.93 15.01 1.52
N PRO A 44 0.17 14.25 0.73
CA PRO A 44 -0.54 13.07 1.21
C PRO A 44 0.34 12.03 1.91
N ILE A 45 1.58 11.80 1.44
CA ILE A 45 2.54 10.89 2.08
C ILE A 45 3.10 11.50 3.36
N PHE A 46 3.42 12.81 3.38
CA PHE A 46 3.98 13.47 4.54
C PHE A 46 3.09 13.38 5.78
N ILE A 47 1.77 13.49 5.63
CA ILE A 47 0.83 13.48 6.76
C ILE A 47 0.98 12.22 7.63
N PRO A 48 0.81 10.99 7.11
CA PRO A 48 0.97 9.78 7.90
C PRO A 48 2.42 9.55 8.36
N VAL A 49 3.39 9.83 7.50
CA VAL A 49 4.82 9.68 7.84
C VAL A 49 5.19 10.55 9.03
N ALA A 50 4.79 11.83 9.02
CA ALA A 50 5.12 12.75 10.10
C ALA A 50 4.48 12.36 11.44
N GLY A 51 3.20 11.97 11.42
CA GLY A 51 2.53 11.55 12.67
C GLY A 51 3.12 10.29 13.29
N ILE A 52 3.46 9.29 12.46
CA ILE A 52 4.06 8.05 12.95
C ILE A 52 5.52 8.27 13.37
N MET A 53 6.35 8.91 12.52
CA MET A 53 7.75 9.13 12.83
C MET A 53 7.94 9.98 14.09
N ALA A 54 7.21 11.07 14.22
CA ALA A 54 7.26 11.86 15.46
C ALA A 54 6.90 11.03 16.70
N SER A 55 6.02 10.05 16.55
CA SER A 55 5.56 9.17 17.64
C SER A 55 6.51 7.99 17.96
N ILE A 56 7.59 7.78 17.20
CA ILE A 56 8.50 6.63 17.37
C ILE A 56 8.98 6.47 18.82
N PRO A 57 9.38 7.53 19.56
CA PRO A 57 9.83 7.37 20.93
C PRO A 57 8.78 6.76 21.88
N TYR A 58 7.50 7.01 21.62
CA TYR A 58 6.40 6.42 22.39
C TYR A 58 6.00 5.04 21.87
N LEU A 59 5.96 4.87 20.56
CA LEU A 59 5.59 3.59 19.93
C LEU A 59 6.62 2.51 20.23
N SER A 60 7.93 2.82 20.16
CA SER A 60 8.98 1.86 20.47
C SER A 60 8.92 1.41 21.92
N ARG A 61 8.79 2.35 22.88
CA ARG A 61 8.63 2.01 24.30
C ARG A 61 7.41 1.15 24.56
N PHE A 62 6.29 1.45 23.91
CA PHE A 62 5.07 0.66 24.04
C PHE A 62 5.27 -0.76 23.48
N ILE A 63 5.89 -0.90 22.32
CA ILE A 63 6.18 -2.20 21.69
C ILE A 63 7.12 -3.01 22.60
N GLU A 64 8.19 -2.41 23.07
CA GLU A 64 9.17 -3.06 23.95
C GLU A 64 8.54 -3.50 25.28
N TRP A 65 7.69 -2.66 25.90
CA TRP A 65 7.04 -2.95 27.16
C TRP A 65 5.91 -3.98 27.05
N ALA A 66 5.01 -3.79 26.09
CA ALA A 66 3.78 -4.60 26.01
C ALA A 66 3.98 -5.90 25.21
N ILE A 67 4.81 -5.86 24.17
CA ILE A 67 4.93 -6.94 23.18
C ILE A 67 6.29 -7.64 23.27
N GLY A 68 7.35 -6.91 23.61
CA GLY A 68 8.71 -7.44 23.71
C GLY A 68 8.80 -8.71 24.56
N PRO A 69 8.22 -8.77 25.78
CA PRO A 69 8.26 -9.97 26.61
C PRO A 69 7.62 -11.19 25.94
N ILE A 70 6.49 -11.00 25.23
CA ILE A 70 5.75 -12.08 24.57
C ILE A 70 6.56 -12.62 23.37
N PHE A 71 7.10 -11.71 22.56
CA PHE A 71 7.92 -12.08 21.40
C PHE A 71 9.26 -12.71 21.83
N GLY A 72 9.84 -12.21 22.94
CA GLY A 72 11.06 -12.78 23.51
C GLY A 72 10.90 -14.23 23.96
N LEU A 73 9.71 -14.66 24.43
CA LEU A 73 9.45 -16.05 24.80
C LEU A 73 9.62 -17.03 23.64
N ILE A 74 9.37 -16.60 22.42
CA ILE A 74 9.51 -17.40 21.20
C ILE A 74 10.75 -17.04 20.39
N GLY A 75 11.56 -16.08 20.87
CA GLY A 75 12.76 -15.62 20.17
C GLY A 75 12.49 -14.79 18.92
N ALA A 76 11.28 -14.21 18.77
CA ALA A 76 10.93 -13.33 17.67
C ALA A 76 11.26 -11.87 18.00
N SER A 77 11.61 -11.08 16.97
CA SER A 77 11.89 -9.65 17.12
C SER A 77 10.60 -8.86 17.35
N PRO A 78 10.55 -7.96 18.37
CA PRO A 78 9.40 -7.08 18.62
C PRO A 78 9.09 -6.14 17.45
N ALA A 79 10.05 -5.84 16.59
CA ALA A 79 9.86 -5.03 15.40
C ALA A 79 8.78 -5.58 14.46
N MET A 80 8.59 -6.91 14.43
CA MET A 80 7.54 -7.56 13.63
C MET A 80 6.15 -7.06 14.02
N ALA A 81 5.91 -6.77 15.30
CA ALA A 81 4.62 -6.30 15.76
C ALA A 81 4.28 -4.89 15.26
N GLY A 82 5.24 -3.97 15.32
CA GLY A 82 5.07 -2.60 14.83
C GLY A 82 4.72 -2.56 13.35
N THR A 83 5.49 -3.26 12.54
CA THR A 83 5.33 -3.28 11.08
C THR A 83 4.19 -4.18 10.59
N THR A 84 3.69 -5.10 11.42
CA THR A 84 2.43 -5.79 11.11
C THR A 84 1.27 -4.81 11.01
N ILE A 85 1.29 -3.73 11.80
CA ILE A 85 0.22 -2.73 11.84
C ILE A 85 0.57 -1.49 11.02
N ILE A 86 1.82 -1.03 11.02
CA ILE A 86 2.26 0.22 10.40
C ILE A 86 2.99 -0.08 9.09
N ALA A 87 2.55 0.58 8.01
CA ALA A 87 3.17 0.43 6.70
C ALA A 87 4.62 0.96 6.69
N VAL A 88 5.46 0.33 5.89
CA VAL A 88 6.88 0.65 5.78
C VAL A 88 7.13 2.11 5.39
N ASP A 89 6.39 2.59 4.40
CA ASP A 89 6.45 3.94 3.82
C ASP A 89 5.70 4.99 4.64
N MET A 90 4.99 4.59 5.69
CA MET A 90 4.30 5.46 6.64
C MET A 90 5.06 5.57 7.98
N GLY A 91 6.40 5.42 7.98
CA GLY A 91 7.23 5.47 9.19
C GLY A 91 7.50 4.10 9.84
N GLY A 92 6.92 3.02 9.30
CA GLY A 92 7.16 1.65 9.80
C GLY A 92 8.61 1.21 9.63
N TYR A 93 9.32 1.73 8.63
CA TYR A 93 10.74 1.43 8.39
C TYR A 93 11.64 1.92 9.53
N GLN A 94 11.45 3.15 9.97
CA GLN A 94 12.18 3.75 11.07
C GLN A 94 11.76 3.15 12.43
N LEU A 95 10.46 2.88 12.60
CA LEU A 95 9.97 2.19 13.79
C LEU A 95 10.57 0.78 13.91
N ALA A 96 10.68 0.06 12.79
CA ALA A 96 11.32 -1.24 12.74
C ALA A 96 12.81 -1.12 13.13
N GLN A 97 13.53 -0.12 12.60
CA GLN A 97 14.92 0.12 12.98
C GLN A 97 15.07 0.35 14.49
N ALA A 98 14.21 1.21 15.06
CA ALA A 98 14.24 1.55 16.47
C ALA A 98 13.96 0.35 17.41
N THR A 99 13.29 -0.70 16.93
CA THR A 99 12.82 -1.83 17.77
C THR A 99 13.42 -3.18 17.41
N ALA A 100 14.22 -3.29 16.35
CA ALA A 100 14.67 -4.58 15.83
C ALA A 100 15.89 -5.18 16.57
N GLY A 101 16.74 -4.35 17.15
CA GLY A 101 17.97 -4.77 17.81
C GLY A 101 19.15 -5.09 16.87
N ASP A 102 18.88 -5.50 15.61
CA ASP A 102 19.88 -5.73 14.58
C ASP A 102 19.33 -5.49 13.17
N THR A 103 20.24 -5.33 12.19
CA THR A 103 19.89 -4.99 10.80
C THR A 103 19.07 -6.09 10.11
N ALA A 104 19.35 -7.36 10.37
CA ALA A 104 18.65 -8.46 9.71
C ALA A 104 17.18 -8.52 10.13
N ASN A 105 16.90 -8.37 11.43
CA ASN A 105 15.54 -8.27 11.97
C ASN A 105 14.85 -6.99 11.54
N TRP A 106 15.55 -5.84 11.46
CA TRP A 106 15.01 -4.59 10.93
C TRP A 106 14.52 -4.77 9.51
N ILE A 107 15.34 -5.30 8.62
CA ILE A 107 14.97 -5.51 7.21
C ILE A 107 13.81 -6.52 7.09
N MET A 108 13.81 -7.59 7.86
CA MET A 108 12.69 -8.54 7.88
C MET A 108 11.39 -7.87 8.34
N ALA A 109 11.44 -7.06 9.40
CA ALA A 109 10.29 -6.31 9.87
C ALA A 109 9.81 -5.30 8.82
N ALA A 110 10.72 -4.62 8.11
CA ALA A 110 10.35 -3.75 7.00
C ALA A 110 9.58 -4.52 5.91
N ILE A 111 10.00 -5.74 5.57
CA ILE A 111 9.30 -6.59 4.58
C ILE A 111 7.87 -6.92 5.06
N VAL A 112 7.66 -7.15 6.34
CA VAL A 112 6.30 -7.30 6.91
C VAL A 112 5.48 -6.04 6.70
N GLY A 113 6.05 -4.85 6.92
CA GLY A 113 5.40 -3.56 6.72
C GLY A 113 4.95 -3.29 5.28
N TYR A 114 5.69 -3.80 4.29
CA TYR A 114 5.31 -3.72 2.87
C TYR A 114 4.04 -4.51 2.52
N MET A 115 3.63 -5.46 3.34
CA MET A 115 2.48 -6.34 3.06
C MET A 115 1.41 -6.21 4.14
N ALA A 116 1.68 -6.66 5.37
CA ALA A 116 0.71 -6.60 6.47
C ALA A 116 0.38 -5.15 6.87
N GLY A 117 1.41 -4.35 7.16
CA GLY A 117 1.23 -2.97 7.60
C GLY A 117 0.45 -2.14 6.58
N ALA A 118 0.87 -2.15 5.32
CA ALA A 118 0.19 -1.42 4.25
C ALA A 118 -1.28 -1.87 4.08
N THR A 119 -1.58 -3.15 4.34
CA THR A 119 -2.96 -3.64 4.27
C THR A 119 -3.78 -3.19 5.46
N ILE A 120 -3.26 -3.35 6.68
CA ILE A 120 -4.03 -3.14 7.93
C ILE A 120 -4.26 -1.65 8.20
N VAL A 121 -3.22 -0.80 8.08
CA VAL A 121 -3.35 0.62 8.40
C VAL A 121 -3.94 1.44 7.26
N PHE A 122 -3.75 1.03 6.01
CA PHE A 122 -4.15 1.82 4.85
C PHE A 122 -5.21 1.14 4.00
N SER A 123 -4.89 0.00 3.37
CA SER A 123 -5.77 -0.57 2.34
C SER A 123 -7.16 -0.91 2.88
N ILE A 124 -7.26 -1.51 4.07
CA ILE A 124 -8.56 -1.88 4.66
C ILE A 124 -9.38 -0.64 5.03
N PRO A 125 -8.90 0.31 5.85
CA PRO A 125 -9.69 1.47 6.24
C PRO A 125 -10.09 2.34 5.05
N VAL A 126 -9.18 2.56 4.11
CA VAL A 126 -9.44 3.39 2.92
C VAL A 126 -10.45 2.69 2.00
N GLY A 127 -10.31 1.38 1.77
CA GLY A 127 -11.27 0.64 0.97
C GLY A 127 -12.67 0.66 1.57
N LEU A 128 -12.80 0.50 2.89
CA LEU A 128 -14.10 0.60 3.58
C LEU A 128 -14.70 2.01 3.51
N ALA A 129 -13.88 3.05 3.36
CA ALA A 129 -14.34 4.41 3.19
C ALA A 129 -14.75 4.74 1.73
N MET A 130 -14.07 4.14 0.74
CA MET A 130 -14.27 4.43 -0.68
C MET A 130 -15.33 3.55 -1.35
N LEU A 131 -15.43 2.28 -0.91
CA LEU A 131 -16.33 1.31 -1.54
C LEU A 131 -17.78 1.48 -1.08
N ASP A 132 -18.70 1.15 -1.96
CA ASP A 132 -20.12 1.04 -1.60
C ASP A 132 -20.30 -0.05 -0.53
N ARG A 133 -21.27 0.16 0.37
CA ARG A 133 -21.57 -0.82 1.43
C ARG A 133 -21.87 -2.22 0.89
N ARG A 134 -22.46 -2.32 -0.30
CA ARG A 134 -22.74 -3.60 -0.96
C ARG A 134 -21.47 -4.37 -1.29
N ASP A 135 -20.36 -3.68 -1.51
CA ASP A 135 -19.07 -4.26 -1.89
C ASP A 135 -18.19 -4.63 -0.68
N HIS A 136 -18.51 -4.14 0.53
CA HIS A 136 -17.74 -4.45 1.75
C HIS A 136 -17.64 -5.95 2.03
N LYS A 137 -18.70 -6.74 1.74
CA LYS A 137 -18.67 -8.21 1.92
C LYS A 137 -17.70 -8.90 0.95
N TYR A 138 -17.61 -8.42 -0.28
CA TYR A 138 -16.65 -8.94 -1.26
C TYR A 138 -15.22 -8.52 -0.89
N MET A 139 -15.06 -7.30 -0.38
CA MET A 139 -13.79 -6.83 0.17
C MET A 139 -13.33 -7.68 1.35
N ALA A 140 -14.22 -7.96 2.30
CA ALA A 140 -13.91 -8.82 3.46
C ALA A 140 -13.45 -10.23 3.04
N LEU A 141 -14.12 -10.84 2.06
CA LEU A 141 -13.72 -12.15 1.49
C LEU A 141 -12.34 -12.10 0.81
N GLY A 142 -12.07 -11.05 0.05
CA GLY A 142 -10.75 -10.85 -0.59
C GLY A 142 -9.64 -10.67 0.44
N ILE A 143 -9.84 -9.80 1.44
CA ILE A 143 -8.88 -9.57 2.52
C ILE A 143 -8.65 -10.86 3.32
N MET A 144 -9.71 -11.56 3.71
CA MET A 144 -9.63 -12.83 4.44
C MET A 144 -8.71 -13.83 3.74
N SER A 145 -8.84 -13.95 2.42
CA SER A 145 -8.03 -14.88 1.63
C SER A 145 -6.60 -14.37 1.43
N GLY A 146 -6.46 -13.10 1.13
CA GLY A 146 -5.16 -12.49 0.82
C GLY A 146 -4.26 -12.39 2.04
N ILE A 147 -4.80 -12.07 3.21
CA ILE A 147 -3.98 -11.87 4.41
C ILE A 147 -3.26 -13.15 4.86
N LEU A 148 -3.84 -14.31 4.58
CA LEU A 148 -3.22 -15.61 4.87
C LEU A 148 -1.94 -15.85 4.08
N THR A 149 -1.71 -15.13 2.98
CA THR A 149 -0.52 -15.28 2.14
C THR A 149 0.59 -14.28 2.46
N VAL A 150 0.34 -13.33 3.37
CA VAL A 150 1.36 -12.37 3.82
C VAL A 150 2.61 -13.07 4.36
N PRO A 151 2.52 -14.06 5.27
CA PRO A 151 3.71 -14.79 5.74
C PRO A 151 4.46 -15.48 4.61
N ILE A 152 3.78 -15.93 3.57
CA ILE A 152 4.40 -16.56 2.39
C ILE A 152 5.21 -15.52 1.61
N GLY A 153 4.67 -14.32 1.40
CA GLY A 153 5.39 -13.24 0.72
C GLY A 153 6.64 -12.79 1.50
N VAL A 154 6.50 -12.66 2.81
CA VAL A 154 7.64 -12.36 3.70
C VAL A 154 8.68 -13.48 3.60
N LEU A 155 8.26 -14.76 3.68
CA LEU A 155 9.15 -15.91 3.56
C LEU A 155 9.89 -15.92 2.22
N ILE A 156 9.20 -15.70 1.10
CA ILE A 156 9.82 -15.67 -0.23
C ILE A 156 10.88 -14.56 -0.29
N THR A 157 10.51 -13.32 0.08
CA THR A 157 11.42 -12.17 0.03
C THR A 157 12.66 -12.40 0.89
N THR A 158 12.46 -12.75 2.16
CA THR A 158 13.57 -12.96 3.11
C THR A 158 14.43 -14.14 2.73
N SER A 159 13.86 -15.22 2.20
CA SER A 159 14.62 -16.37 1.73
C SER A 159 15.49 -16.03 0.52
N ILE A 160 14.98 -15.25 -0.44
CA ILE A 160 15.77 -14.77 -1.59
C ILE A 160 16.95 -13.92 -1.08
N LEU A 161 16.69 -12.96 -0.18
CA LEU A 161 17.74 -12.11 0.39
C LEU A 161 18.80 -12.92 1.14
N SER A 162 18.37 -13.86 1.98
CA SER A 162 19.28 -14.71 2.77
C SER A 162 20.13 -15.63 1.88
N ILE A 163 19.51 -16.35 0.94
CA ILE A 163 20.19 -17.31 0.06
C ILE A 163 21.16 -16.60 -0.89
N THR A 164 20.76 -15.44 -1.43
CA THR A 164 21.63 -14.68 -2.34
C THR A 164 22.70 -13.87 -1.61
N GLY A 165 22.60 -13.74 -0.28
CA GLY A 165 23.49 -12.88 0.51
C GLY A 165 23.44 -11.42 0.05
N ALA A 166 22.27 -10.96 -0.42
CA ALA A 166 22.11 -9.58 -0.91
C ALA A 166 22.53 -8.58 0.17
N ASN A 167 23.37 -7.63 -0.19
CA ASN A 167 23.78 -6.57 0.73
C ASN A 167 22.68 -5.52 0.84
N VAL A 168 22.41 -5.07 2.05
CA VAL A 168 21.47 -4.01 2.38
C VAL A 168 22.18 -2.88 3.13
N ARG A 169 21.57 -1.72 3.20
CA ARG A 169 22.03 -0.62 4.05
C ARG A 169 21.70 -0.94 5.50
N ASP A 170 22.61 -0.67 6.40
CA ASP A 170 22.49 -0.86 7.85
C ASP A 170 22.06 0.42 8.59
N GLU A 171 21.80 1.48 7.84
CA GLU A 171 21.26 2.75 8.31
C GLU A 171 20.15 3.28 7.39
N VAL A 172 19.31 4.19 7.90
CA VAL A 172 18.35 4.94 7.09
C VAL A 172 19.10 5.97 6.25
N SER A 173 19.26 5.69 4.99
CA SER A 173 20.02 6.54 4.06
C SER A 173 19.58 6.30 2.62
N THR A 174 19.68 7.34 1.78
CA THR A 174 19.48 7.24 0.33
C THR A 174 20.81 7.09 -0.43
N THR A 175 21.94 7.36 0.23
CA THR A 175 23.27 7.43 -0.39
C THR A 175 24.31 6.51 0.22
N ALA A 176 24.06 5.96 1.42
CA ALA A 176 24.99 5.02 2.05
C ALA A 176 25.17 3.74 1.22
N ASP A 177 26.35 3.15 1.32
CA ASP A 177 26.65 1.87 0.69
C ASP A 177 25.88 0.73 1.36
N SER A 178 25.46 -0.26 0.57
CA SER A 178 24.85 -1.49 1.07
C SER A 178 25.92 -2.46 1.50
N THR A 179 26.26 -2.47 2.79
CA THR A 179 27.39 -3.23 3.34
C THR A 179 26.98 -4.48 4.12
N PHE A 180 25.78 -4.48 4.71
CA PHE A 180 25.30 -5.58 5.53
C PHE A 180 24.75 -6.73 4.69
N SER A 181 25.35 -7.92 4.81
CA SER A 181 24.90 -9.11 4.08
C SER A 181 23.71 -9.79 4.75
N MET A 182 22.63 -9.98 4.03
CA MET A 182 21.43 -10.69 4.50
C MET A 182 21.63 -12.20 4.68
N SER A 183 22.80 -12.77 4.33
CA SER A 183 23.14 -14.15 4.70
C SER A 183 23.22 -14.35 6.23
N ALA A 184 23.37 -13.25 7.00
CA ALA A 184 23.30 -13.27 8.47
C ALA A 184 21.90 -13.67 8.99
N LEU A 185 20.82 -13.46 8.19
CA LEU A 185 19.48 -13.87 8.55
C LEU A 185 19.30 -15.37 8.31
N GLY A 186 19.53 -16.18 9.34
CA GLY A 186 19.38 -17.63 9.29
C GLY A 186 17.91 -18.05 9.06
N PHE A 187 17.70 -19.18 8.38
CA PHE A 187 16.36 -19.69 8.08
C PHE A 187 15.54 -19.96 9.36
N GLY A 188 16.20 -20.41 10.44
CA GLY A 188 15.54 -20.56 11.74
C GLY A 188 14.97 -19.24 12.28
N THR A 189 15.73 -18.16 12.19
CA THR A 189 15.29 -16.81 12.60
C THR A 189 14.12 -16.33 11.75
N ILE A 190 14.15 -16.59 10.43
CA ILE A 190 13.03 -16.27 9.54
C ILE A 190 11.75 -16.97 10.02
N LEU A 191 11.81 -18.29 10.26
CA LEU A 191 10.64 -19.05 10.70
C LEU A 191 10.14 -18.59 12.07
N THR A 192 11.03 -18.33 13.02
CA THR A 192 10.66 -17.84 14.35
C THR A 192 9.95 -16.50 14.28
N ASN A 193 10.46 -15.56 13.52
CA ASN A 193 9.85 -14.24 13.31
C ASN A 193 8.51 -14.31 12.57
N LEU A 194 8.25 -15.34 11.76
CA LEU A 194 6.98 -15.54 11.09
C LEU A 194 5.87 -16.07 12.03
N ILE A 195 6.21 -16.72 13.15
CA ILE A 195 5.20 -17.30 14.06
C ILE A 195 4.16 -16.26 14.51
N PRO A 196 4.53 -15.10 15.11
CA PRO A 196 3.55 -14.13 15.55
C PRO A 196 2.75 -13.55 14.38
N LEU A 197 3.38 -13.34 13.23
CA LEU A 197 2.69 -12.86 12.02
C LEU A 197 1.62 -13.87 11.58
N VAL A 198 1.93 -15.16 11.53
CA VAL A 198 0.97 -16.22 11.19
C VAL A 198 -0.21 -16.22 12.15
N ILE A 199 0.06 -16.11 13.47
CA ILE A 199 -1.00 -16.05 14.49
C ILE A 199 -1.94 -14.86 14.24
N ILE A 200 -1.37 -13.68 14.00
CA ILE A 200 -2.15 -12.46 13.78
C ILE A 200 -2.98 -12.56 12.47
N VAL A 201 -2.39 -12.99 11.36
CA VAL A 201 -3.12 -13.05 10.09
C VAL A 201 -4.20 -14.13 10.12
N VAL A 202 -3.96 -15.27 10.78
CA VAL A 202 -4.98 -16.30 10.98
C VAL A 202 -6.11 -15.78 11.88
N ALA A 203 -5.79 -15.07 12.95
CA ALA A 203 -6.81 -14.46 13.81
C ALA A 203 -7.67 -13.45 13.04
N ILE A 204 -7.08 -12.59 12.21
CA ILE A 204 -7.82 -11.66 11.35
C ILE A 204 -8.68 -12.42 10.34
N ALA A 205 -8.15 -13.45 9.68
CA ALA A 205 -8.89 -14.24 8.72
C ALA A 205 -10.09 -14.96 9.35
N LEU A 206 -9.91 -15.57 10.52
CA LEU A 206 -10.99 -16.20 11.29
C LEU A 206 -12.01 -15.15 11.77
N GLY A 207 -11.55 -13.99 12.21
CA GLY A 207 -12.44 -12.87 12.57
C GLY A 207 -13.31 -12.43 11.41
N LEU A 208 -12.74 -12.27 10.21
CA LEU A 208 -13.47 -11.93 8.99
C LEU A 208 -14.41 -13.05 8.53
N TYR A 209 -14.03 -14.31 8.76
CA TYR A 209 -14.88 -15.45 8.42
C TYR A 209 -16.12 -15.57 9.31
N PHE A 210 -15.94 -15.47 10.62
CA PHE A 210 -17.04 -15.69 11.60
C PHE A 210 -17.77 -14.41 11.98
N TYR A 211 -17.11 -13.25 11.97
CA TYR A 211 -17.59 -11.98 12.51
C TYR A 211 -17.32 -10.80 11.55
N ALA A 212 -17.58 -10.96 10.25
CA ALA A 212 -17.23 -9.97 9.22
C ALA A 212 -17.71 -8.55 9.57
N ASP A 213 -18.97 -8.37 9.96
CA ASP A 213 -19.53 -7.04 10.29
C ASP A 213 -18.83 -6.37 11.51
N ALA A 214 -18.48 -7.16 12.52
CA ALA A 214 -17.76 -6.66 13.68
C ALA A 214 -16.33 -6.27 13.31
N MET A 215 -15.65 -7.09 12.50
CA MET A 215 -14.31 -6.79 12.01
C MET A 215 -14.28 -5.54 11.13
N ILE A 216 -15.24 -5.39 10.21
CA ILE A 216 -15.40 -4.19 9.38
C ILE A 216 -15.55 -2.94 10.25
N LYS A 217 -16.46 -2.97 11.24
CA LYS A 217 -16.63 -1.86 12.18
C LYS A 217 -15.36 -1.59 12.99
N GLY A 218 -14.67 -2.65 13.41
CA GLY A 218 -13.38 -2.55 14.10
C GLY A 218 -12.31 -1.87 13.26
N PHE A 219 -12.15 -2.27 12.01
CA PHE A 219 -11.18 -1.64 11.10
C PHE A 219 -11.53 -0.18 10.78
N MET A 220 -12.82 0.14 10.58
CA MET A 220 -13.26 1.54 10.41
C MET A 220 -12.94 2.38 11.66
N GLY A 221 -13.21 1.87 12.85
CA GLY A 221 -12.87 2.52 14.12
C GLY A 221 -11.36 2.73 14.27
N PHE A 222 -10.58 1.68 14.01
CA PHE A 222 -9.12 1.72 14.03
C PHE A 222 -8.56 2.76 13.05
N GLY A 223 -9.03 2.74 11.80
CA GLY A 223 -8.59 3.71 10.79
C GLY A 223 -8.90 5.15 11.20
N LYS A 224 -10.08 5.41 11.78
CA LYS A 224 -10.45 6.75 12.29
C LYS A 224 -9.56 7.18 13.47
N ILE A 225 -9.25 6.28 14.40
CA ILE A 225 -8.36 6.57 15.53
C ILE A 225 -6.95 6.89 15.01
N MET A 226 -6.42 6.07 14.10
CA MET A 226 -5.10 6.29 13.49
C MET A 226 -5.04 7.61 12.75
N ASP A 227 -5.99 7.89 11.86
CA ASP A 227 -6.04 9.13 11.08
C ASP A 227 -6.13 10.38 11.99
N THR A 228 -6.96 10.31 13.04
CA THR A 228 -7.10 11.40 14.01
C THR A 228 -5.82 11.60 14.81
N GLY A 229 -5.22 10.52 15.31
CA GLY A 229 -3.98 10.57 16.10
C GLY A 229 -2.82 11.12 15.28
N ILE A 230 -2.63 10.64 14.06
CA ILE A 230 -1.61 11.10 13.11
C ILE A 230 -1.74 12.61 12.86
N LYS A 231 -2.93 13.11 12.57
CA LYS A 231 -3.17 14.54 12.31
C LYS A 231 -2.93 15.42 13.54
N LEU A 232 -3.32 14.95 14.73
CA LEU A 232 -3.08 15.68 15.98
C LEU A 232 -1.58 15.75 16.29
N VAL A 233 -0.86 14.63 16.19
CA VAL A 233 0.59 14.62 16.41
C VAL A 233 1.28 15.53 15.40
N LEU A 234 0.93 15.45 14.11
CA LEU A 234 1.48 16.32 13.09
C LEU A 234 1.23 17.82 13.42
N ALA A 235 -0.01 18.18 13.73
CA ALA A 235 -0.36 19.58 14.03
C ALA A 235 0.43 20.12 15.24
N PHE A 236 0.52 19.32 16.30
CA PHE A 236 1.26 19.68 17.51
C PHE A 236 2.78 19.72 17.25
N SER A 237 3.32 18.79 16.46
CA SER A 237 4.73 18.81 16.07
C SER A 237 5.08 20.05 15.23
N ILE A 238 4.18 20.51 14.36
CA ILE A 238 4.36 21.78 13.63
C ILE A 238 4.40 22.95 14.62
N VAL A 239 3.45 23.04 15.55
CA VAL A 239 3.44 24.11 16.57
C VAL A 239 4.71 24.07 17.41
N GLU A 240 5.12 22.89 17.86
CA GLU A 240 6.34 22.74 18.65
C GLU A 240 7.59 23.18 17.88
N TYR A 241 7.73 22.73 16.62
CA TYR A 241 8.89 23.04 15.80
C TYR A 241 9.11 24.54 15.61
N PHE A 242 8.04 25.32 15.39
CA PHE A 242 8.14 26.75 15.15
C PHE A 242 8.11 27.63 16.42
N THR A 243 7.58 27.11 17.54
CA THR A 243 7.34 27.96 18.73
C THR A 243 7.96 27.44 20.02
N GLY A 244 8.31 26.15 20.11
CA GLY A 244 8.72 25.52 21.37
C GLY A 244 7.64 25.56 22.45
N PHE A 245 6.36 25.71 22.06
CA PHE A 245 5.27 25.94 22.99
C PHE A 245 5.11 24.81 24.01
N PHE A 246 5.05 23.58 23.54
CA PHE A 246 4.82 22.43 24.43
C PHE A 246 6.04 22.13 25.32
N SER A 247 7.25 22.29 24.79
CA SER A 247 8.49 22.19 25.59
C SER A 247 8.53 23.24 26.69
N THR A 248 8.07 24.47 26.39
CA THR A 248 8.05 25.59 27.37
C THR A 248 6.97 25.36 28.44
N VAL A 249 5.75 24.96 28.03
CA VAL A 249 4.59 24.84 28.94
C VAL A 249 4.61 23.52 29.72
N LEU A 250 5.00 22.41 29.09
CA LEU A 250 4.97 21.08 29.68
C LEU A 250 6.34 20.62 30.24
N GLY A 251 7.41 21.42 30.04
CA GLY A 251 8.76 21.06 30.44
C GLY A 251 9.43 20.01 29.54
N GLY A 252 8.83 19.66 28.40
CA GLY A 252 9.34 18.74 27.41
C GLY A 252 8.26 18.34 26.41
N TRP A 253 8.68 17.95 25.19
CA TRP A 253 7.76 17.50 24.13
C TRP A 253 7.78 15.98 23.93
N GLY A 254 8.95 15.38 23.83
CA GLY A 254 9.14 13.93 23.80
C GLY A 254 8.81 13.25 22.48
N PHE A 255 8.27 13.95 21.48
CA PHE A 255 8.11 13.49 20.10
C PHE A 255 9.32 13.89 19.25
N ASP A 256 9.64 13.09 18.23
CA ASP A 256 10.74 13.43 17.34
C ASP A 256 10.40 14.61 16.41
N PRO A 257 11.41 15.41 16.01
CA PRO A 257 11.25 16.44 14.99
C PRO A 257 10.78 15.87 13.65
N ILE A 258 9.95 16.65 12.92
CA ILE A 258 9.39 16.25 11.63
C ILE A 258 10.19 16.74 10.42
N ILE A 259 11.18 17.59 10.64
CA ILE A 259 12.07 18.17 9.62
C ILE A 259 13.51 17.83 10.03
N ALA A 260 14.37 17.56 9.04
CA ALA A 260 15.78 17.23 9.24
C ALA A 260 16.50 18.19 10.17
N ASP A 261 17.37 17.66 11.01
CA ASP A 261 18.21 18.38 11.93
C ASP A 261 19.65 17.82 11.92
N ALA A 262 20.51 18.30 12.83
CA ALA A 262 21.88 17.87 12.91
C ALA A 262 22.03 16.41 13.44
N GLN A 263 21.01 15.89 14.11
CA GLN A 263 20.98 14.56 14.68
C GLN A 263 20.47 13.52 13.66
N ASP A 264 19.51 13.92 12.82
CA ASP A 264 18.92 13.01 11.83
C ASP A 264 18.54 13.78 10.56
N GLN A 265 19.11 13.34 9.44
CA GLN A 265 18.90 13.91 8.10
C GLN A 265 17.70 13.28 7.36
N PHE A 266 17.08 12.27 7.95
CA PHE A 266 15.96 11.52 7.34
C PHE A 266 14.71 11.56 8.19
N ARG A 267 14.24 12.79 8.49
CA ARG A 267 12.96 13.02 9.16
C ARG A 267 11.79 12.87 8.17
N ALA A 268 10.59 13.07 8.67
CA ALA A 268 9.36 12.81 7.94
C ALA A 268 9.23 13.61 6.63
N LEU A 269 9.64 14.88 6.63
CA LEU A 269 9.55 15.73 5.44
C LEU A 269 10.47 15.25 4.32
N GLU A 270 11.71 14.91 4.68
CA GLU A 270 12.72 14.43 3.74
C GLU A 270 12.30 13.08 3.17
N ILE A 271 11.80 12.17 3.99
CA ILE A 271 11.32 10.85 3.55
C ILE A 271 10.17 10.99 2.55
N ALA A 272 9.16 11.80 2.87
CA ALA A 272 8.06 12.05 1.96
C ALA A 272 8.53 12.71 0.66
N GLY A 273 9.48 13.64 0.75
CA GLY A 273 10.11 14.28 -0.41
C GLY A 273 10.82 13.28 -1.31
N TYR A 274 11.67 12.42 -0.76
CA TYR A 274 12.37 11.38 -1.54
C TYR A 274 11.40 10.42 -2.23
N ILE A 275 10.34 9.98 -1.55
CA ILE A 275 9.33 9.11 -2.14
C ILE A 275 8.66 9.82 -3.33
N GLY A 276 8.14 11.04 -3.13
CA GLY A 276 7.43 11.78 -4.17
C GLY A 276 8.29 12.11 -5.40
N ILE A 277 9.58 12.43 -5.20
CA ILE A 277 10.52 12.66 -6.30
C ILE A 277 10.68 11.39 -7.17
N VAL A 278 10.78 10.22 -6.56
CA VAL A 278 10.88 8.97 -7.33
C VAL A 278 9.55 8.59 -7.96
N LEU A 279 8.43 8.91 -7.31
CA LEU A 279 7.08 8.70 -7.88
C LEU A 279 6.84 9.54 -9.14
N ALA A 280 7.48 10.70 -9.29
CA ALA A 280 7.44 11.48 -10.52
C ALA A 280 7.96 10.70 -11.75
N GLY A 281 8.78 9.67 -11.55
CA GLY A 281 9.18 8.74 -12.61
C GLY A 281 8.39 7.42 -12.58
N ALA A 282 8.10 6.91 -11.39
CA ALA A 282 7.40 5.63 -11.25
C ALA A 282 5.96 5.70 -11.81
N PHE A 283 5.21 6.77 -11.60
CA PHE A 283 3.85 6.90 -12.11
C PHE A 283 3.78 6.98 -13.65
N PRO A 284 4.57 7.79 -14.36
CA PRO A 284 4.64 7.72 -15.82
C PRO A 284 5.07 6.34 -16.34
N MET A 285 6.00 5.65 -15.65
CA MET A 285 6.39 4.29 -15.98
C MET A 285 5.20 3.32 -15.85
N VAL A 286 4.46 3.40 -14.75
CA VAL A 286 3.25 2.59 -14.52
C VAL A 286 2.16 2.89 -15.55
N TYR A 287 1.99 4.16 -15.92
CA TYR A 287 1.08 4.54 -17.01
C TYR A 287 1.46 3.86 -18.32
N ALA A 288 2.75 3.86 -18.67
CA ALA A 288 3.23 3.13 -19.86
C ALA A 288 2.97 1.63 -19.75
N ILE A 289 3.28 1.01 -18.60
CA ILE A 289 3.00 -0.40 -18.34
C ILE A 289 1.51 -0.71 -18.51
N ARG A 290 0.63 0.09 -17.91
CA ARG A 290 -0.83 -0.06 -18.04
C ARG A 290 -1.27 0.04 -19.50
N THR A 291 -0.78 1.02 -20.22
CA THR A 291 -1.17 1.26 -21.61
C THR A 291 -0.74 0.12 -22.54
N TYR A 292 0.49 -0.37 -22.40
CA TYR A 292 1.05 -1.37 -23.31
C TYR A 292 0.79 -2.83 -22.86
N LEU A 293 0.68 -3.09 -21.55
CA LEU A 293 0.49 -4.45 -21.03
C LEU A 293 -0.97 -4.81 -20.74
N ALA A 294 -1.92 -3.87 -20.82
CA ALA A 294 -3.33 -4.16 -20.56
C ALA A 294 -3.87 -5.29 -21.48
N ARG A 295 -3.57 -5.24 -22.79
CA ARG A 295 -4.01 -6.27 -23.74
C ARG A 295 -3.41 -7.66 -23.47
N PRO A 296 -2.08 -7.84 -23.35
CA PRO A 296 -1.48 -9.11 -22.96
C PRO A 296 -2.05 -9.66 -21.64
N LEU A 297 -2.19 -8.81 -20.62
CA LEU A 297 -2.73 -9.22 -19.33
C LEU A 297 -4.18 -9.69 -19.41
N SER A 298 -5.03 -9.00 -20.19
CA SER A 298 -6.42 -9.43 -20.38
C SER A 298 -6.54 -10.78 -21.11
N VAL A 299 -5.59 -11.11 -22.01
CA VAL A 299 -5.52 -12.43 -22.64
C VAL A 299 -5.17 -13.52 -21.62
N VAL A 300 -4.19 -13.25 -20.75
CA VAL A 300 -3.82 -14.18 -19.66
C VAL A 300 -4.97 -14.31 -18.67
N GLY A 301 -5.57 -13.19 -18.24
CA GLY A 301 -6.70 -13.18 -17.32
C GLY A 301 -7.88 -14.02 -17.82
N ARG A 302 -8.26 -13.88 -19.09
CA ARG A 302 -9.30 -14.72 -19.69
C ARG A 302 -8.99 -16.22 -19.65
N ARG A 303 -7.72 -16.62 -19.81
CA ARG A 303 -7.32 -18.04 -19.70
C ARG A 303 -7.52 -18.61 -18.30
N VAL A 304 -7.43 -17.78 -17.27
CA VAL A 304 -7.70 -18.18 -15.87
C VAL A 304 -9.14 -17.85 -15.44
N GLY A 305 -9.99 -17.48 -16.39
CA GLY A 305 -11.43 -17.26 -16.16
C GLY A 305 -11.77 -15.94 -15.50
N MET A 306 -10.93 -14.91 -15.63
CA MET A 306 -11.21 -13.54 -15.20
C MET A 306 -11.86 -12.72 -16.33
N SER A 307 -12.67 -11.74 -15.95
CA SER A 307 -13.17 -10.72 -16.86
C SER A 307 -12.06 -9.77 -17.31
N VAL A 308 -12.34 -8.93 -18.30
CA VAL A 308 -11.43 -7.87 -18.74
C VAL A 308 -11.23 -6.86 -17.61
N GLU A 309 -12.31 -6.47 -16.92
CA GLU A 309 -12.33 -5.54 -15.79
C GLU A 309 -11.57 -6.12 -14.60
N GLY A 310 -11.73 -7.41 -14.30
CA GLY A 310 -10.95 -8.10 -13.28
C GLY A 310 -9.46 -8.07 -13.59
N SER A 311 -9.08 -8.33 -14.85
CA SER A 311 -7.68 -8.26 -15.29
C SER A 311 -7.10 -6.84 -15.17
N ALA A 312 -7.90 -5.81 -15.51
CA ALA A 312 -7.54 -4.42 -15.32
C ALA A 312 -7.41 -4.07 -13.82
N GLY A 313 -8.30 -4.62 -12.97
CA GLY A 313 -8.26 -4.47 -11.53
C GLY A 313 -6.97 -5.01 -10.88
N VAL A 314 -6.46 -6.17 -11.34
CA VAL A 314 -5.17 -6.71 -10.87
C VAL A 314 -4.02 -5.75 -11.21
N LEU A 315 -3.99 -5.21 -12.43
CA LEU A 315 -2.95 -4.27 -12.84
C LEU A 315 -3.06 -2.94 -12.08
N ALA A 316 -4.29 -2.46 -11.87
CA ALA A 316 -4.56 -1.27 -11.08
C ALA A 316 -4.07 -1.45 -9.63
N ALA A 317 -4.34 -2.60 -9.01
CA ALA A 317 -3.88 -2.92 -7.67
C ALA A 317 -2.35 -2.90 -7.56
N ALA A 318 -1.65 -3.50 -8.53
CA ALA A 318 -0.19 -3.52 -8.55
C ALA A 318 0.42 -2.10 -8.67
N ALA A 319 -0.28 -1.18 -9.29
CA ALA A 319 0.10 0.22 -9.39
C ALA A 319 -0.21 0.98 -8.11
N ASN A 320 -1.50 1.04 -7.76
CA ASN A 320 -2.01 1.73 -6.57
C ASN A 320 -3.36 1.13 -6.17
N ILE A 321 -3.55 0.84 -4.88
CA ILE A 321 -4.80 0.26 -4.36
C ILE A 321 -6.00 1.18 -4.58
N LEU A 322 -5.82 2.50 -4.57
CA LEU A 322 -6.89 3.46 -4.81
C LEU A 322 -7.44 3.31 -6.23
N ALA A 323 -6.57 3.07 -7.20
CA ALA A 323 -6.97 2.81 -8.58
C ALA A 323 -7.82 1.54 -8.70
N LEU A 324 -7.51 0.49 -7.93
CA LEU A 324 -8.38 -0.68 -7.85
C LEU A 324 -9.74 -0.31 -7.26
N TYR A 325 -9.79 0.43 -6.15
CA TYR A 325 -11.05 0.75 -5.47
C TYR A 325 -11.99 1.57 -6.35
N HIS A 326 -11.48 2.47 -7.17
CA HIS A 326 -12.29 3.18 -8.18
C HIS A 326 -12.92 2.23 -9.22
N LEU A 327 -12.23 1.14 -9.57
CA LEU A 327 -12.72 0.17 -10.54
C LEU A 327 -13.65 -0.90 -9.95
N VAL A 328 -13.68 -1.08 -8.63
CA VAL A 328 -14.44 -2.19 -7.98
C VAL A 328 -15.91 -2.19 -8.39
N ARG A 329 -16.54 -1.04 -8.60
CA ARG A 329 -17.93 -0.97 -9.03
C ARG A 329 -18.18 -1.70 -10.36
N THR A 330 -17.24 -1.67 -11.29
CA THR A 330 -17.38 -2.26 -12.64
C THR A 330 -16.92 -3.72 -12.69
N ILE A 331 -16.21 -4.20 -11.68
CA ILE A 331 -15.66 -5.54 -11.64
C ILE A 331 -16.75 -6.53 -11.15
N PRO A 332 -16.94 -7.70 -11.79
CA PRO A 332 -17.86 -8.72 -11.29
C PRO A 332 -17.47 -9.24 -9.89
N PRO A 333 -18.44 -9.64 -9.04
CA PRO A 333 -18.21 -10.04 -7.64
C PRO A 333 -17.10 -11.08 -7.44
N LYS A 334 -17.04 -12.12 -8.29
CA LYS A 334 -15.94 -13.09 -8.29
C LYS A 334 -14.58 -12.42 -8.42
N ASP A 335 -14.45 -11.55 -9.41
CA ASP A 335 -13.17 -10.90 -9.74
C ASP A 335 -12.82 -9.79 -8.74
N LYS A 336 -13.83 -9.12 -8.11
CA LYS A 336 -13.59 -8.23 -6.95
C LYS A 336 -12.80 -8.94 -5.87
N VAL A 337 -13.25 -10.14 -5.49
CA VAL A 337 -12.59 -10.95 -4.45
C VAL A 337 -11.16 -11.31 -4.86
N LEU A 338 -10.96 -11.73 -6.11
CA LEU A 338 -9.63 -12.08 -6.62
C LEU A 338 -8.68 -10.88 -6.65
N CYS A 339 -9.15 -9.73 -7.14
CA CYS A 339 -8.35 -8.50 -7.20
C CYS A 339 -7.97 -7.99 -5.80
N ILE A 340 -8.91 -8.02 -4.86
CA ILE A 340 -8.66 -7.59 -3.48
C ILE A 340 -7.71 -8.57 -2.76
N ALA A 341 -7.87 -9.89 -2.97
CA ALA A 341 -6.95 -10.88 -2.43
C ALA A 341 -5.52 -10.68 -2.95
N PHE A 342 -5.36 -10.47 -4.26
CA PHE A 342 -4.08 -10.12 -4.88
C PHE A 342 -3.49 -8.85 -4.26
N ALA A 343 -4.31 -7.81 -4.09
CA ALA A 343 -3.88 -6.51 -3.60
C ALA A 343 -3.30 -6.56 -2.18
N VAL A 344 -3.75 -7.48 -1.32
CA VAL A 344 -3.24 -7.60 0.07
C VAL A 344 -1.71 -7.67 0.11
N CYS A 345 -1.09 -8.47 -0.75
CA CYS A 345 0.38 -8.56 -0.82
C CYS A 345 0.97 -7.69 -1.91
N SER A 346 0.27 -7.52 -3.05
CA SER A 346 0.85 -6.94 -4.27
C SER A 346 0.45 -5.48 -4.51
N ALA A 347 -0.39 -4.86 -3.67
CA ALA A 347 -0.67 -3.44 -3.80
C ALA A 347 0.62 -2.60 -3.73
N PHE A 348 0.63 -1.50 -4.49
CA PHE A 348 1.77 -0.57 -4.57
C PHE A 348 3.07 -1.19 -5.09
N LEU A 349 3.02 -2.41 -5.65
CA LEU A 349 4.20 -3.13 -6.15
C LEU A 349 5.03 -2.29 -7.12
N LEU A 350 4.36 -1.56 -8.02
CA LEU A 350 4.97 -0.71 -9.03
C LEU A 350 4.92 0.79 -8.67
N GLY A 351 4.26 1.18 -7.59
CA GLY A 351 4.08 2.55 -7.10
C GLY A 351 4.94 2.84 -5.87
N ASP A 352 4.29 3.24 -4.78
CA ASP A 352 4.90 3.76 -3.57
C ASP A 352 5.96 2.82 -2.97
N HIS A 353 5.68 1.51 -2.95
CA HIS A 353 6.62 0.51 -2.42
C HIS A 353 7.89 0.38 -3.27
N LEU A 354 7.75 0.46 -4.60
CA LEU A 354 8.91 0.48 -5.49
C LEU A 354 9.73 1.76 -5.27
N ALA A 355 9.06 2.92 -5.18
CA ALA A 355 9.71 4.20 -4.97
C ALA A 355 10.44 4.23 -3.61
N PHE A 356 9.79 3.76 -2.54
CA PHE A 356 10.42 3.65 -1.23
C PHE A 356 11.65 2.75 -1.26
N THR A 357 11.52 1.55 -1.85
CA THR A 357 12.62 0.57 -1.91
C THR A 357 13.78 1.09 -2.75
N ALA A 358 13.50 1.77 -3.86
CA ALA A 358 14.52 2.37 -4.72
C ALA A 358 15.33 3.45 -3.98
N ASN A 359 14.69 4.22 -3.09
CA ASN A 359 15.38 5.22 -2.29
C ASN A 359 16.23 4.59 -1.17
N PHE A 360 15.66 3.70 -0.39
CA PHE A 360 16.24 3.30 0.89
C PHE A 360 16.95 1.94 0.85
N GLN A 361 16.51 1.00 0.02
CA GLN A 361 17.07 -0.36 -0.07
C GLN A 361 17.05 -0.89 -1.51
N PRO A 362 17.81 -0.28 -2.44
CA PRO A 362 17.72 -0.61 -3.87
C PRO A 362 18.01 -2.08 -4.19
N ASN A 363 18.87 -2.74 -3.42
CA ASN A 363 19.19 -4.16 -3.61
C ASN A 363 18.04 -5.10 -3.23
N MET A 364 17.01 -4.60 -2.54
CA MET A 364 15.81 -5.35 -2.19
C MET A 364 14.72 -5.28 -3.27
N ILE A 365 14.84 -4.43 -4.28
CA ILE A 365 13.78 -4.22 -5.28
C ILE A 365 13.31 -5.57 -5.85
N LEU A 366 14.20 -6.34 -6.46
CA LEU A 366 13.82 -7.60 -7.10
C LEU A 366 13.32 -8.66 -6.11
N PRO A 367 13.99 -8.96 -4.98
CA PRO A 367 13.48 -9.89 -3.97
C PRO A 367 12.10 -9.52 -3.45
N LEU A 368 11.87 -8.24 -3.16
CA LEU A 368 10.60 -7.73 -2.67
C LEU A 368 9.49 -7.85 -3.71
N MET A 369 9.77 -7.44 -4.96
CA MET A 369 8.80 -7.55 -6.05
C MET A 369 8.39 -9.01 -6.30
N LEU A 370 9.36 -9.95 -6.28
CA LEU A 370 9.07 -11.37 -6.44
C LEU A 370 8.25 -11.93 -5.28
N GLY A 371 8.57 -11.54 -4.04
CA GLY A 371 7.81 -11.97 -2.86
C GLY A 371 6.38 -11.44 -2.86
N LYS A 372 6.21 -10.15 -3.14
CA LYS A 372 4.89 -9.51 -3.22
C LYS A 372 4.04 -10.11 -4.33
N LEU A 373 4.59 -10.19 -5.55
CA LEU A 373 3.90 -10.76 -6.71
C LEU A 373 3.55 -12.23 -6.49
N GLY A 374 4.51 -13.03 -6.01
CA GLY A 374 4.30 -14.44 -5.72
C GLY A 374 3.19 -14.67 -4.70
N ALA A 375 3.23 -13.93 -3.58
CA ALA A 375 2.19 -14.01 -2.55
C ALA A 375 0.82 -13.55 -3.07
N GLY A 376 0.76 -12.49 -3.86
CA GLY A 376 -0.50 -12.03 -4.46
C GLY A 376 -1.11 -13.04 -5.44
N LEU A 377 -0.29 -13.69 -6.25
CA LEU A 377 -0.76 -14.76 -7.13
C LEU A 377 -1.25 -15.97 -6.32
N ILE A 378 -0.54 -16.36 -5.25
CA ILE A 378 -0.99 -17.41 -4.33
C ILE A 378 -2.30 -16.98 -3.65
N ALA A 379 -2.44 -15.72 -3.27
CA ALA A 379 -3.67 -15.18 -2.69
C ALA A 379 -4.88 -15.33 -3.61
N MET A 380 -4.70 -15.10 -4.92
CA MET A 380 -5.77 -15.35 -5.90
C MET A 380 -6.16 -16.84 -5.95
N VAL A 381 -5.21 -17.75 -5.90
CA VAL A 381 -5.49 -19.19 -5.85
C VAL A 381 -6.25 -19.57 -4.57
N VAL A 382 -5.78 -19.08 -3.41
CA VAL A 382 -6.46 -19.29 -2.12
C VAL A 382 -7.88 -18.73 -2.17
N ALA A 383 -8.04 -17.50 -2.68
CA ALA A 383 -9.34 -16.86 -2.82
C ALA A 383 -10.28 -17.63 -3.75
N ALA A 384 -9.76 -18.17 -4.87
CA ALA A 384 -10.54 -18.97 -5.79
C ALA A 384 -11.14 -20.21 -5.11
N TRP A 385 -10.43 -20.80 -4.14
CA TRP A 385 -10.89 -22.01 -3.44
C TRP A 385 -11.84 -21.71 -2.27
N ILE A 386 -11.51 -20.72 -1.43
CA ILE A 386 -12.25 -20.49 -0.16
C ILE A 386 -13.25 -19.34 -0.21
N ALA A 387 -13.02 -18.32 -1.02
CA ALA A 387 -13.80 -17.07 -1.02
C ALA A 387 -14.73 -16.95 -2.24
N VAL A 388 -14.27 -17.35 -3.43
CA VAL A 388 -15.08 -17.26 -4.67
C VAL A 388 -16.40 -18.03 -4.57
N PRO A 389 -16.48 -19.28 -4.05
CA PRO A 389 -17.76 -19.96 -3.90
C PRO A 389 -18.76 -19.15 -3.07
N LYS A 390 -18.30 -18.52 -2.00
CA LYS A 390 -19.15 -17.66 -1.16
C LYS A 390 -19.53 -16.36 -1.85
N ALA A 391 -18.61 -15.78 -2.63
CA ALA A 391 -18.88 -14.56 -3.39
C ALA A 391 -19.98 -14.80 -4.45
N LEU A 392 -19.96 -15.93 -5.13
CA LEU A 392 -20.99 -16.32 -6.11
C LEU A 392 -22.36 -16.58 -5.45
N GLU A 393 -22.37 -17.17 -4.25
CA GLU A 393 -23.60 -17.31 -3.46
C GLU A 393 -24.18 -15.95 -3.08
N LEU A 394 -23.34 -15.03 -2.58
CA LEU A 394 -23.76 -13.67 -2.24
C LEU A 394 -24.22 -12.90 -3.46
N GLU A 395 -23.57 -13.06 -4.62
CA GLU A 395 -24.01 -12.46 -5.87
C GLU A 395 -25.43 -12.91 -6.25
N ARG A 396 -25.69 -14.21 -6.15
CA ARG A 396 -27.02 -14.75 -6.42
C ARG A 396 -28.06 -14.14 -5.49
N GLN A 397 -27.78 -14.07 -4.19
CA GLN A 397 -28.68 -13.43 -3.20
C GLN A 397 -28.91 -11.96 -3.53
N ASP A 398 -27.85 -11.21 -3.91
CA ASP A 398 -27.96 -9.81 -4.29
C ASP A 398 -28.84 -9.61 -5.55
N ARG A 399 -28.76 -10.51 -6.53
CA ARG A 399 -29.61 -10.49 -7.72
C ARG A 399 -31.08 -10.81 -7.36
N GLU A 400 -31.33 -11.80 -6.52
CA GLU A 400 -32.67 -12.15 -6.03
C GLU A 400 -33.32 -11.02 -5.25
N GLN A 401 -32.51 -10.24 -4.50
CA GLN A 401 -32.95 -9.08 -3.71
C GLN A 401 -32.99 -7.77 -4.52
N GLY A 402 -32.60 -7.78 -5.78
CA GLY A 402 -32.55 -6.58 -6.63
C GLY A 402 -31.44 -5.58 -6.27
N VAL A 403 -30.46 -5.98 -5.45
CA VAL A 403 -29.28 -5.16 -5.09
C VAL A 403 -28.34 -5.03 -6.28
N ILE A 404 -28.23 -6.09 -7.10
CA ILE A 404 -27.49 -6.12 -8.36
C ILE A 404 -28.52 -6.29 -9.49
N GLY A 405 -28.47 -5.39 -10.49
CA GLY A 405 -29.34 -5.47 -11.66
C GLY A 405 -29.07 -6.73 -12.49
N VAL A 406 -30.09 -7.26 -13.17
CA VAL A 406 -30.01 -8.48 -13.98
C VAL A 406 -28.89 -8.39 -15.02
N ASP A 407 -28.67 -7.20 -15.59
CA ASP A 407 -27.69 -6.95 -16.65
C ASP A 407 -26.42 -6.22 -16.17
N GLU A 408 -26.28 -5.96 -14.86
CA GLU A 408 -25.24 -5.07 -14.32
C GLU A 408 -23.80 -5.49 -14.66
N TYR A 409 -23.56 -6.77 -14.98
CA TYR A 409 -22.25 -7.26 -15.40
C TYR A 409 -22.29 -8.04 -16.71
N LEU A 410 -23.47 -8.20 -17.35
CA LEU A 410 -23.62 -8.96 -18.60
C LEU A 410 -23.24 -8.12 -19.82
N ALA A 411 -23.42 -6.81 -19.76
CA ALA A 411 -23.09 -5.88 -20.85
C ALA A 411 -21.58 -5.79 -21.11
N VAL A 412 -20.77 -6.14 -20.15
CA VAL A 412 -19.31 -5.96 -20.17
C VAL A 412 -18.57 -7.17 -20.80
N GLY A 413 -19.19 -8.36 -20.80
CA GLY A 413 -18.62 -9.58 -21.43
C GLY A 413 -18.88 -9.69 -22.94
N GLY A 414 -19.70 -8.83 -23.54
CA GLY A 414 -20.17 -8.91 -24.92
C GLY A 414 -19.74 -7.82 -25.88
N LEU A 415 -18.96 -6.84 -25.43
CA LEU A 415 -18.59 -5.69 -26.28
C LEU A 415 -17.37 -6.01 -27.15
N GLY A 416 -17.66 -6.29 -28.44
CA GLY A 416 -16.67 -6.29 -29.49
C GLY A 416 -16.07 -4.89 -29.68
N ALA A 417 -14.85 -4.88 -30.11
CA ALA A 417 -13.89 -3.91 -30.62
C ALA A 417 -14.24 -2.40 -30.85
N GLY A 418 -15.41 -1.93 -30.43
CA GLY A 418 -15.89 -0.56 -30.73
C GLY A 418 -16.01 0.41 -29.54
N GLN A 419 -15.76 -0.02 -28.31
CA GLN A 419 -15.93 0.83 -27.10
C GLN A 419 -14.67 0.96 -26.25
N GLN A 420 -13.50 0.93 -26.86
CA GLN A 420 -12.23 1.20 -26.19
C GLN A 420 -12.06 2.66 -25.73
N GLU A 421 -12.81 3.60 -26.32
CA GLU A 421 -12.79 5.00 -25.90
C GLU A 421 -13.49 5.24 -24.53
N SER A 422 -14.51 4.46 -24.20
CA SER A 422 -15.26 4.66 -22.92
C SER A 422 -14.53 4.16 -21.67
N VAL A 423 -13.61 3.23 -21.78
CA VAL A 423 -12.82 2.76 -20.62
C VAL A 423 -11.66 3.72 -20.31
N GLU A 424 -11.12 4.39 -21.31
CA GLU A 424 -10.19 5.52 -21.14
C GLU A 424 -10.92 6.76 -20.58
N GLU A 425 -12.14 7.05 -21.04
CA GLU A 425 -12.95 8.15 -20.50
C GLU A 425 -13.46 7.88 -19.06
N LEU A 426 -13.82 6.66 -18.70
CA LEU A 426 -14.22 6.30 -17.33
C LEU A 426 -13.04 6.30 -16.34
N ALA A 427 -11.85 6.00 -16.80
CA ALA A 427 -10.62 6.11 -15.98
C ALA A 427 -10.14 7.57 -15.84
N VAL A 428 -10.64 8.48 -16.65
CA VAL A 428 -10.27 9.91 -16.74
C VAL A 428 -11.45 10.84 -16.40
N GLY A 429 -12.71 10.35 -16.35
CA GLY A 429 -13.94 11.12 -16.53
C GLY A 429 -14.74 11.55 -15.31
N GLU A 430 -14.34 11.28 -14.05
CA GLU A 430 -15.15 11.70 -12.88
C GLU A 430 -14.46 12.69 -11.95
N GLN A 431 -13.93 13.79 -12.48
CA GLN A 431 -13.71 15.03 -11.73
C GLN A 431 -14.52 16.21 -12.30
N LYS A 432 -15.58 15.96 -13.06
CA LYS A 432 -16.53 17.01 -13.47
C LYS A 432 -17.92 16.72 -12.91
N GLY A 433 -18.19 17.20 -11.71
CA GLY A 433 -19.54 17.11 -11.18
C GLY A 433 -19.78 17.74 -9.83
N THR A 434 -19.36 18.98 -9.59
CA THR A 434 -20.02 19.89 -8.64
C THR A 434 -19.74 21.36 -8.97
N ASP A 435 -20.05 21.79 -10.18
CA ASP A 435 -20.34 23.20 -10.41
C ASP A 435 -21.82 23.30 -10.76
N ASN A 436 -22.59 23.70 -9.78
CA ASN A 436 -23.99 24.08 -9.92
C ASN A 436 -24.04 25.54 -10.38
N PRO A 437 -24.50 25.87 -11.63
CA PRO A 437 -24.56 27.22 -12.11
C PRO A 437 -25.95 27.84 -11.82
N ASP A 438 -26.40 27.85 -10.56
CA ASP A 438 -27.60 28.58 -10.16
C ASP A 438 -27.47 29.15 -8.76
N SER A 439 -26.79 30.30 -8.67
CA SER A 439 -27.04 31.28 -7.61
C SER A 439 -26.44 32.63 -7.97
N ASP A 440 -27.03 33.33 -8.93
CA ASP A 440 -26.89 34.76 -9.08
C ASP A 440 -28.25 35.43 -8.80
N PRO A 441 -28.48 36.00 -7.61
CA PRO A 441 -29.63 36.84 -7.32
C PRO A 441 -29.20 38.31 -7.30
N GLN A 442 -28.92 38.91 -8.46
CA GLN A 442 -28.94 40.39 -8.58
C GLN A 442 -29.20 40.85 -10.01
N ARG A 443 -30.46 40.76 -10.42
CA ARG A 443 -31.04 41.67 -11.42
C ARG A 443 -32.50 41.97 -11.06
N SER A 444 -32.67 42.96 -10.18
CA SER A 444 -33.88 43.80 -10.21
C SER A 444 -33.59 45.10 -9.49
N GLY A 445 -33.72 46.20 -10.19
CA GLY A 445 -33.94 47.49 -9.55
C GLY A 445 -33.02 48.64 -9.97
N ARG A 446 -33.39 49.28 -11.08
CA ARG A 446 -33.06 50.67 -11.47
C ARG A 446 -31.66 51.02 -11.94
#